data_6e96da71bd785dc6bd587c3a355c5a18
#
_entry.id   6e96da71bd785dc6bd587c3a355c5a18
#
_cell.length_a   1.000
_cell.length_b   1.000
_cell.length_c   1.000
_cell.angle_alpha   90.00
_cell.angle_beta   90.00
_cell.angle_gamma   90.00
#
_symmetry.space_group_name_H-M   'P 1'
#
loop_
_entity.id
_entity.type
_entity.pdbx_description
1 polymer ?
#
loop_
_entity_poly.entity_id
_entity_poly.type
_entity_poly.pdbx_seq_one_letter_code
_entity_poly.pdbx_strand_id
1 'polypeptide(L)'
;MIIAFYIDEMNFRGVANSTYQYAIKNIEILKNNSIIFYNKKNKSNKKEVIEKFKKKFKVYGIDKFSEIDKYKKNLKIKYLYTQKSGNRDEWISKEIKTLVHSVY
;
A
#
# COMPACT_ATOMS: atom_id res chain seq x y z
N MET A 1 -6.33 -13.06 -7.52
CA MET A 1 -5.13 -12.20 -7.69
C MET A 1 -4.94 -11.36 -6.44
N ILE A 2 -3.71 -11.18 -6.00
CA ILE A 2 -3.39 -10.35 -4.85
C ILE A 2 -2.67 -9.08 -5.32
N ILE A 3 -3.22 -7.94 -4.94
CA ILE A 3 -2.63 -6.64 -5.22
C ILE A 3 -2.21 -6.02 -3.90
N ALA A 4 -0.94 -5.61 -3.81
CA ALA A 4 -0.42 -4.91 -2.65
C ALA A 4 -0.54 -3.40 -2.87
N PHE A 5 -0.83 -2.67 -1.80
CA PHE A 5 -0.91 -1.22 -1.81
C PHE A 5 0.09 -0.67 -0.80
N TYR A 6 0.95 0.22 -1.23
CA TYR A 6 1.91 0.87 -0.33
C TYR A 6 1.47 2.26 0.04
N ILE A 7 1.50 2.56 1.33
CA ILE A 7 1.14 3.88 1.86
C ILE A 7 2.29 4.36 2.74
N ASP A 8 2.90 5.48 2.39
CA ASP A 8 4.01 6.02 3.16
C ASP A 8 3.57 6.64 4.49
N GLU A 9 2.42 7.30 4.50
CA GLU A 9 1.88 7.95 5.69
C GLU A 9 0.47 7.46 5.99
N MET A 10 0.30 6.74 7.09
CA MET A 10 -1.01 6.27 7.55
C MET A 10 -1.67 7.32 8.43
N ASN A 11 -2.19 8.37 7.80
CA ASN A 11 -2.85 9.48 8.50
C ASN A 11 -4.17 9.83 7.80
N PHE A 12 -4.82 10.90 8.26
CA PHE A 12 -6.13 11.31 7.72
C PHE A 12 -6.03 12.09 6.41
N ARG A 13 -4.83 12.23 5.84
CA ARG A 13 -4.65 12.95 4.59
C ARG A 13 -5.10 12.12 3.37
N GLY A 14 -5.25 12.82 2.24
CA GLY A 14 -5.88 12.28 1.05
C GLY A 14 -5.29 10.99 0.48
N VAL A 15 -3.95 10.80 0.55
CA VAL A 15 -3.32 9.61 -0.04
C VAL A 15 -3.78 8.34 0.67
N ALA A 16 -3.76 8.32 2.01
CA ALA A 16 -4.21 7.14 2.76
C ALA A 16 -5.71 6.89 2.50
N ASN A 17 -6.51 7.94 2.51
CA ASN A 17 -7.95 7.81 2.27
C ASN A 17 -8.24 7.30 0.86
N SER A 18 -7.58 7.86 -0.17
CA SER A 18 -7.76 7.43 -1.56
C SER A 18 -7.34 5.97 -1.73
N THR A 19 -6.19 5.59 -1.17
CA THR A 19 -5.70 4.22 -1.27
C THR A 19 -6.65 3.25 -0.60
N TYR A 20 -7.23 3.63 0.53
CA TYR A 20 -8.24 2.81 1.20
C TYR A 20 -9.42 2.53 0.27
N GLN A 21 -9.93 3.56 -0.41
CA GLN A 21 -11.04 3.40 -1.34
C GLN A 21 -10.70 2.50 -2.52
N TYR A 22 -9.51 2.67 -3.10
CA TYR A 22 -9.08 1.81 -4.20
C TYR A 22 -8.92 0.37 -3.76
N ALA A 23 -8.38 0.14 -2.57
CA ALA A 23 -8.22 -1.22 -2.04
C ALA A 23 -9.57 -1.89 -1.78
N ILE A 24 -10.56 -1.14 -1.30
CA ILE A 24 -11.93 -1.64 -1.14
C ILE A 24 -12.53 -2.02 -2.49
N LYS A 25 -12.42 -1.15 -3.49
CA LYS A 25 -12.95 -1.41 -4.83
C LYS A 25 -12.29 -2.61 -5.48
N ASN A 26 -11.00 -2.81 -5.24
CA ASN A 26 -10.27 -3.96 -5.73
C ASN A 26 -10.90 -5.27 -5.26
N ILE A 27 -11.34 -5.30 -4.00
CA ILE A 27 -12.01 -6.47 -3.43
C ILE A 27 -13.45 -6.59 -3.94
N GLU A 28 -14.22 -5.51 -3.83
CA GLU A 28 -15.66 -5.56 -4.08
C GLU A 28 -16.02 -5.64 -5.56
N ILE A 29 -15.32 -4.91 -6.41
CA ILE A 29 -15.64 -4.81 -7.83
C ILE A 29 -14.82 -5.78 -8.67
N LEU A 30 -13.51 -5.81 -8.45
CA LEU A 30 -12.60 -6.62 -9.25
C LEU A 30 -12.39 -8.02 -8.69
N LYS A 31 -12.91 -8.31 -7.50
CA LYS A 31 -12.84 -9.62 -6.84
C LYS A 31 -11.41 -10.10 -6.59
N ASN A 32 -10.49 -9.18 -6.42
CA ASN A 32 -9.11 -9.48 -6.02
C ASN A 32 -8.95 -9.34 -4.52
N ASN A 33 -7.82 -9.81 -4.00
CA ASN A 33 -7.45 -9.58 -2.60
C ASN A 33 -6.54 -8.35 -2.52
N SER A 34 -6.69 -7.57 -1.46
CA SER A 34 -5.85 -6.41 -1.20
C SER A 34 -5.07 -6.61 0.08
N ILE A 35 -3.77 -6.30 0.02
CA ILE A 35 -2.92 -6.25 1.21
C ILE A 35 -2.25 -4.88 1.25
N ILE A 36 -1.94 -4.43 2.46
CA ILE A 36 -1.45 -3.07 2.68
C ILE A 36 -0.06 -3.13 3.30
N PHE A 37 0.87 -2.40 2.71
CA PHE A 37 2.18 -2.14 3.32
C PHE A 37 2.26 -0.66 3.67
N TYR A 38 2.84 -0.33 4.80
CA TYR A 38 3.03 1.06 5.17
C TYR A 38 4.39 1.26 5.85
N ASN A 39 4.88 2.49 5.81
CA ASN A 39 6.14 2.86 6.44
C ASN A 39 5.92 3.03 7.94
N LYS A 40 6.29 2.00 8.72
CA LYS A 40 6.04 2.03 10.17
C LYS A 40 6.89 3.05 10.93
N LYS A 41 7.96 3.56 10.30
CA LYS A 41 8.83 4.58 10.90
C LYS A 41 8.32 6.00 10.69
N ASN A 42 7.31 6.20 9.86
CA ASN A 42 6.82 7.54 9.56
C ASN A 42 6.11 8.12 10.79
N LYS A 43 6.61 9.27 11.25
CA LYS A 43 6.08 9.93 12.44
C LYS A 43 4.68 10.51 12.24
N SER A 44 4.25 10.66 11.00
CA SER A 44 2.91 11.15 10.66
C SER A 44 1.83 10.07 10.77
N ASN A 45 2.20 8.82 11.00
CA ASN A 45 1.23 7.74 11.14
C ASN A 45 0.29 7.96 12.32
N LYS A 46 -1.00 7.70 12.10
CA LYS A 46 -2.01 7.77 13.14
C LYS A 46 -2.53 6.36 13.44
N LYS A 47 -2.53 6.01 14.70
CA LYS A 47 -2.97 4.68 15.13
C LYS A 47 -4.41 4.38 14.68
N GLU A 48 -5.30 5.36 14.74
CA GLU A 48 -6.70 5.21 14.34
C GLU A 48 -6.81 4.82 12.87
N VAL A 49 -5.97 5.39 12.01
CA VAL A 49 -5.97 5.09 10.58
C VAL A 49 -5.46 3.68 10.33
N ILE A 50 -4.37 3.30 11.00
CA ILE A 50 -3.83 1.95 10.88
C ILE A 50 -4.86 0.90 11.32
N GLU A 51 -5.55 1.15 12.43
CA GLU A 51 -6.59 0.25 12.92
C GLU A 51 -7.77 0.13 11.95
N LYS A 52 -8.14 1.24 11.30
CA LYS A 52 -9.19 1.23 10.28
C LYS A 52 -8.82 0.30 9.12
N PHE A 53 -7.57 0.36 8.66
CA PHE A 53 -7.10 -0.51 7.59
C PHE A 53 -7.06 -1.98 8.02
N LYS A 54 -6.61 -2.24 9.26
CA LYS A 54 -6.52 -3.60 9.77
C LYS A 54 -7.87 -4.32 9.86
N LYS A 55 -8.95 -3.57 10.00
CA LYS A 55 -10.30 -4.15 10.04
C LYS A 55 -10.74 -4.71 8.68
N LYS A 56 -10.17 -4.24 7.59
CA LYS A 56 -10.57 -4.62 6.24
C LYS A 56 -9.51 -5.38 5.46
N PHE A 57 -8.25 -5.21 5.80
CA PHE A 57 -7.14 -5.77 5.04
C PHE A 57 -6.10 -6.39 5.95
N LYS A 58 -5.23 -7.21 5.37
CA LYS A 58 -3.98 -7.59 6.02
C LYS A 58 -3.02 -6.41 5.86
N VAL A 59 -2.44 -5.95 6.96
CA VAL A 59 -1.60 -4.76 7.00
C VAL A 59 -0.24 -5.11 7.56
N TYR A 60 0.81 -4.73 6.84
CA TYR A 60 2.19 -4.99 7.23
C TYR A 60 2.94 -3.68 7.35
N GLY A 61 3.54 -3.43 8.52
CA GLY A 61 4.45 -2.30 8.70
C GLY A 61 5.85 -2.70 8.28
N ILE A 62 6.50 -1.89 7.47
CA ILE A 62 7.86 -2.16 6.98
C ILE A 62 8.77 -0.97 7.29
N ASP A 63 10.07 -1.24 7.43
CA ASP A 63 11.08 -0.22 7.67
C ASP A 63 11.59 0.39 6.37
N LYS A 64 11.73 -0.43 5.34
CA LYS A 64 12.24 -0.01 4.04
C LYS A 64 11.31 -0.54 2.95
N PHE A 65 11.09 0.26 1.93
CA PHE A 65 10.25 -0.13 0.80
C PHE A 65 10.68 -1.46 0.17
N SER A 66 11.99 -1.69 0.09
CA SER A 66 12.53 -2.93 -0.50
C SER A 66 12.10 -4.19 0.24
N GLU A 67 11.61 -4.09 1.47
CA GLU A 67 11.11 -5.26 2.20
C GLU A 67 9.88 -5.89 1.55
N ILE A 68 9.16 -5.12 0.72
CA ILE A 68 8.00 -5.64 0.00
C ILE A 68 8.40 -6.81 -0.90
N ASP A 69 9.59 -6.74 -1.50
CA ASP A 69 10.07 -7.80 -2.38
C ASP A 69 10.24 -9.13 -1.65
N LYS A 70 10.51 -9.08 -0.34
CA LYS A 70 10.64 -10.28 0.47
C LYS A 70 9.30 -10.99 0.67
N TYR A 71 8.20 -10.27 0.60
CA TYR A 71 6.85 -10.82 0.76
C TYR A 71 6.27 -11.38 -0.53
N LYS A 72 6.83 -11.03 -1.68
CA LYS A 72 6.29 -11.41 -2.98
C LYS A 72 6.03 -12.91 -3.08
N LYS A 73 7.04 -13.70 -2.73
CA LYS A 73 7.00 -15.15 -2.90
C LYS A 73 5.97 -15.81 -1.98
N ASN A 74 5.98 -15.38 -0.71
CA ASN A 74 5.10 -15.99 0.31
C ASN A 74 3.64 -15.55 0.15
N LEU A 75 3.41 -14.32 -0.28
CA LEU A 75 2.07 -13.77 -0.39
C LEU A 75 1.51 -13.79 -1.82
N LYS A 76 2.30 -14.24 -2.79
CA LYS A 76 1.90 -14.35 -4.20
C LYS A 76 1.36 -13.03 -4.75
N ILE A 77 2.05 -11.93 -4.47
CA ILE A 77 1.66 -10.60 -4.91
C ILE A 77 1.85 -10.48 -6.42
N LYS A 78 0.78 -10.08 -7.13
CA LYS A 78 0.84 -9.91 -8.57
C LYS A 78 1.24 -8.49 -8.98
N TYR A 79 0.66 -7.48 -8.32
CA TYR A 79 0.95 -6.08 -8.61
C TYR A 79 1.12 -5.30 -7.31
N LEU A 80 1.92 -4.24 -7.39
CA LEU A 80 2.08 -3.29 -6.31
C LEU A 80 1.56 -1.92 -6.76
N TYR A 81 0.61 -1.37 -6.03
CA TYR A 81 0.02 -0.06 -6.32
C TYR A 81 0.58 0.96 -5.34
N THR A 82 1.06 2.08 -5.85
CA THR A 82 1.52 3.19 -5.02
C THR A 82 0.92 4.50 -5.51
N GLN A 83 0.67 5.42 -4.58
CA GLN A 83 0.37 6.81 -4.91
C GLN A 83 1.55 7.65 -4.48
N LYS A 84 2.05 8.49 -5.36
CA LYS A 84 3.15 9.38 -5.02
C LYS A 84 2.86 10.79 -5.48
N SER A 85 3.41 11.78 -4.78
CA SER A 85 3.40 13.16 -5.22
C SER A 85 4.82 13.55 -5.65
N GLY A 86 4.93 14.25 -6.76
CA GLY A 86 6.22 14.65 -7.30
C GLY A 86 6.94 13.51 -8.02
N ASN A 87 8.27 13.63 -8.13
CA ASN A 87 9.10 12.74 -8.93
C ASN A 87 9.90 11.76 -8.06
N ARG A 88 9.23 11.01 -7.21
CA ARG A 88 9.90 10.02 -6.37
C ARG A 88 9.86 8.66 -7.06
N ASP A 89 11.02 8.07 -7.29
CA ASP A 89 11.14 6.77 -7.94
C ASP A 89 11.52 5.65 -6.96
N GLU A 90 11.75 5.97 -5.69
CA GLU A 90 12.15 4.99 -4.70
C GLU A 90 11.05 3.98 -4.32
N TRP A 91 9.83 4.22 -4.73
CA TRP A 91 8.70 3.32 -4.44
C TRP A 91 8.38 2.42 -5.61
N ILE A 92 9.40 1.93 -6.30
CA ILE A 92 9.25 0.99 -7.39
C ILE A 92 9.92 -0.32 -6.98
N SER A 93 9.13 -1.39 -6.96
CA SER A 93 9.64 -2.70 -6.63
C SER A 93 10.47 -3.25 -7.79
N LYS A 94 11.55 -3.97 -7.48
CA LYS A 94 12.38 -4.62 -8.49
C LYS A 94 11.80 -5.93 -8.98
N GLU A 95 10.97 -6.56 -8.18
CA GLU A 95 10.45 -7.91 -8.48
C GLU A 95 8.96 -7.95 -8.74
N ILE A 96 8.22 -6.91 -8.34
CA ILE A 96 6.78 -6.84 -8.49
C ILE A 96 6.46 -5.69 -9.43
N LYS A 97 5.61 -5.93 -10.43
CA LYS A 97 5.20 -4.86 -11.33
C LYS A 97 4.46 -3.79 -10.54
N THR A 98 4.96 -2.57 -10.61
CA THR A 98 4.44 -1.44 -9.84
C THR A 98 3.51 -0.59 -10.69
N LEU A 99 2.33 -0.28 -10.13
CA LEU A 99 1.37 0.64 -10.71
C LEU A 99 1.46 1.94 -9.92
N VAL A 100 1.89 3.01 -10.55
CA VAL A 100 2.09 4.29 -9.88
C VAL A 100 0.97 5.26 -10.24
N HIS A 101 0.35 5.83 -9.21
CA HIS A 101 -0.64 6.89 -9.37
C HIS A 101 -0.02 8.19 -8.85
N SER A 102 0.26 9.13 -9.75
CA SER A 102 0.83 10.43 -9.37
C SER A 102 -0.27 11.33 -8.81
N VAL A 103 0.01 11.95 -7.66
CA VAL A 103 -0.89 12.89 -7.00
C VAL A 103 -0.17 14.23 -6.90
N TYR A 104 -0.79 15.28 -7.34
CA TYR A 104 -0.23 16.62 -7.32
C TYR A 104 -1.04 17.53 -6.41
#